data_8b893e8ac815d2efe684a2713505e4e9
#
_entry.id   8b893e8ac815d2efe684a2713505e4e9
#
_cell.length_a   1.000
_cell.length_b   1.000
_cell.length_c   1.000
_cell.angle_alpha   90.00
_cell.angle_beta   90.00
_cell.angle_gamma   90.00
#
_symmetry.space_group_name_H-M   'P 1'
#
loop_
_entity.id
_entity.type
_entity.pdbx_description
1 polymer ?
#
loop_
_entity_poly.entity_id
_entity_poly.type
_entity_poly.pdbx_seq_one_letter_code
_entity_poly.pdbx_strand_id
1 'polypeptide(L)'
;VTTAKALAWTNDCALVGVPTASCLATQAVAECGLRNEVEVIFDAGRGELYAVTASLLEDNLIWTISQGTLRTPNEWRETLPPNALVTGPGLATQHDSIQQLVDAPGTLEVPTSAAWYPRARTASAIGLAAFEKGRLTSPAQLTPSYLRASYAEDRSRP
;
A
#
# COMPACT_ATOMS: atom_id res chain seq x y z
N VAL A 1 1.32 11.56 10.93
CA VAL A 1 -0.07 11.66 11.39
C VAL A 1 -0.26 12.81 12.36
N THR A 2 0.48 12.86 13.48
CA THR A 2 0.31 13.89 14.54
C THR A 2 0.43 15.32 14.00
N THR A 3 1.43 15.61 13.19
CA THR A 3 1.61 16.95 12.57
C THR A 3 0.42 17.33 11.70
N ALA A 4 -0.08 16.40 10.88
CA ALA A 4 -1.24 16.66 10.03
C ALA A 4 -2.50 16.95 10.85
N LYS A 5 -2.73 16.24 11.95
CA LYS A 5 -3.82 16.49 12.88
C LYS A 5 -3.71 17.87 13.53
N ALA A 6 -2.52 18.24 14.00
CA ALA A 6 -2.29 19.54 14.61
C ALA A 6 -2.55 20.68 13.61
N LEU A 7 -2.04 20.56 12.39
CA LEU A 7 -2.29 21.56 11.33
C LEU A 7 -3.77 21.65 10.96
N ALA A 8 -4.47 20.55 10.83
CA ALA A 8 -5.89 20.54 10.54
C ALA A 8 -6.68 21.23 11.65
N TRP A 9 -6.34 20.96 12.90
CA TRP A 9 -7.02 21.54 14.06
C TRP A 9 -6.75 23.04 14.21
N THR A 10 -5.49 23.46 14.10
CA THR A 10 -5.13 24.87 14.31
C THR A 10 -5.59 25.79 13.19
N ASN A 11 -5.76 25.27 11.97
CA ASN A 11 -6.16 26.07 10.81
C ASN A 11 -7.60 25.80 10.35
N ASP A 12 -8.35 25.02 11.11
CA ASP A 12 -9.72 24.59 10.73
C ASP A 12 -9.79 23.99 9.30
N CYS A 13 -8.80 23.21 8.95
CA CYS A 13 -8.69 22.59 7.64
C CYS A 13 -9.26 21.18 7.62
N ALA A 14 -9.91 20.80 6.52
CA ALA A 14 -10.33 19.44 6.29
C ALA A 14 -9.12 18.48 6.23
N LEU A 15 -9.32 17.27 6.73
CA LEU A 15 -8.30 16.20 6.74
C LEU A 15 -8.80 15.00 5.94
N VAL A 16 -7.94 14.45 5.11
CA VAL A 16 -8.21 13.24 4.35
C VAL A 16 -7.09 12.23 4.60
N GLY A 17 -7.46 11.05 5.07
CA GLY A 17 -6.55 9.92 5.19
C GLY A 17 -6.44 9.18 3.86
N VAL A 18 -5.23 9.09 3.33
CA VAL A 18 -4.95 8.34 2.09
C VAL A 18 -4.11 7.10 2.44
N PRO A 19 -4.62 5.88 2.20
CA PRO A 19 -3.82 4.67 2.42
C PRO A 19 -2.58 4.66 1.53
N THR A 20 -1.43 4.29 2.10
CA THR A 20 -0.18 4.17 1.34
C THR A 20 -0.32 3.20 0.16
N ALA A 21 -1.02 2.08 0.37
CA ALA A 21 -1.27 1.09 -0.68
C ALA A 21 -2.05 1.68 -1.88
N SER A 22 -3.00 2.60 -1.63
CA SER A 22 -3.73 3.29 -2.71
C SER A 22 -2.79 4.15 -3.57
N CYS A 23 -1.82 4.85 -2.95
CA CYS A 23 -0.82 5.62 -3.70
C CYS A 23 0.04 4.72 -4.58
N LEU A 24 0.49 3.60 -4.04
CA LEU A 24 1.34 2.65 -4.73
C LEU A 24 0.60 1.96 -5.88
N ALA A 25 -0.63 1.51 -5.66
CA ALA A 25 -1.47 0.93 -6.70
C ALA A 25 -1.73 1.92 -7.84
N THR A 26 -2.08 3.18 -7.52
CA THR A 26 -2.27 4.24 -8.52
C THR A 26 -1.01 4.48 -9.35
N GLN A 27 0.17 4.48 -8.73
CA GLN A 27 1.44 4.64 -9.44
C GLN A 27 1.75 3.44 -10.34
N ALA A 28 1.48 2.22 -9.88
CA ALA A 28 1.71 1.00 -10.63
C ALA A 28 0.83 0.95 -11.90
N VAL A 29 -0.46 1.21 -11.78
CA VAL A 29 -1.36 1.20 -12.96
C VAL A 29 -1.07 2.35 -13.93
N ALA A 30 -0.50 3.46 -13.48
CA ALA A 30 -0.07 4.55 -14.36
C ALA A 30 1.12 4.15 -15.25
N GLU A 31 1.96 3.22 -14.82
CA GLU A 31 3.11 2.72 -15.59
C GLU A 31 2.78 1.45 -16.39
N CYS A 32 2.06 0.50 -15.78
CA CYS A 32 1.82 -0.83 -16.35
C CYS A 32 0.44 -0.97 -17.03
N GLY A 33 -0.37 0.07 -17.00
CA GLY A 33 -1.75 0.05 -17.50
C GLY A 33 -2.77 -0.37 -16.44
N LEU A 34 -4.03 -0.07 -16.72
CA LEU A 34 -5.13 -0.26 -15.78
C LEU A 34 -5.31 -1.74 -15.41
N ARG A 35 -5.44 -1.99 -14.13
CA ARG A 35 -5.76 -3.28 -13.51
C ARG A 35 -6.84 -3.09 -12.46
N ASN A 36 -7.70 -4.08 -12.32
CA ASN A 36 -8.72 -4.07 -11.26
C ASN A 36 -8.11 -4.36 -9.87
N GLU A 37 -7.00 -5.08 -9.85
CA GLU A 37 -6.31 -5.45 -8.62
C GLU A 37 -4.81 -5.23 -8.77
N VAL A 38 -4.21 -4.75 -7.71
CA VAL A 38 -2.77 -4.57 -7.55
C VAL A 38 -2.35 -5.13 -6.22
N GLU A 39 -1.36 -5.99 -6.22
CA GLU A 39 -0.77 -6.50 -4.99
C GLU A 39 0.30 -5.53 -4.50
N VAL A 40 0.17 -5.10 -3.26
CA VAL A 40 1.09 -4.15 -2.63
C VAL A 40 1.80 -4.82 -1.47
N ILE A 41 3.11 -4.88 -1.53
CA ILE A 41 3.93 -5.54 -0.52
C ILE A 41 4.83 -4.57 0.23
N PHE A 42 4.90 -4.79 1.54
CA PHE A 42 5.77 -4.05 2.46
C PHE A 42 6.71 -5.03 3.16
N ASP A 43 7.89 -4.57 3.50
CA ASP A 43 8.79 -5.32 4.36
C ASP A 43 8.22 -5.36 5.79
N ALA A 44 7.99 -6.55 6.31
CA ALA A 44 7.54 -6.75 7.68
C ALA A 44 8.71 -7.07 8.64
N GLY A 45 9.94 -7.10 8.12
CA GLY A 45 11.12 -7.56 8.85
C GLY A 45 11.13 -9.08 9.06
N ARG A 46 12.25 -9.61 9.54
CA ARG A 46 12.44 -11.06 9.82
C ARG A 46 12.23 -11.98 8.60
N GLY A 47 12.41 -11.47 7.38
CA GLY A 47 12.19 -12.23 6.15
C GLY A 47 10.72 -12.41 5.77
N GLU A 48 9.81 -11.69 6.40
CA GLU A 48 8.38 -11.69 6.08
C GLU A 48 7.96 -10.46 5.29
N LEU A 49 6.90 -10.61 4.52
CA LEU A 49 6.19 -9.56 3.80
C LEU A 49 4.85 -9.31 4.46
N TYR A 50 4.44 -8.05 4.48
CA TYR A 50 3.05 -7.69 4.71
C TYR A 50 2.43 -7.37 3.36
N ALA A 51 1.49 -8.19 2.94
CA ALA A 51 0.84 -8.11 1.64
C ALA A 51 -0.61 -7.65 1.78
N VAL A 52 -1.02 -6.74 0.91
CA VAL A 52 -2.40 -6.26 0.77
C VAL A 52 -2.79 -6.22 -0.70
N THR A 53 -4.02 -6.55 -1.01
CA THR A 53 -4.60 -6.35 -2.34
C THR A 53 -5.32 -5.01 -2.37
N ALA A 54 -4.96 -4.18 -3.33
CA ALA A 54 -5.68 -2.96 -3.67
C ALA A 54 -6.63 -3.27 -4.82
N SER A 55 -7.94 -3.19 -4.59
CA SER A 55 -8.98 -3.41 -5.61
C SER A 55 -9.57 -2.07 -6.04
N LEU A 56 -9.58 -1.82 -7.34
CA LEU A 56 -10.08 -0.58 -7.92
C LEU A 56 -11.61 -0.51 -7.81
N LEU A 57 -12.11 0.55 -7.23
CA LEU A 57 -13.53 0.90 -7.31
C LEU A 57 -13.80 1.67 -8.61
N GLU A 58 -15.05 1.95 -8.90
CA GLU A 58 -15.56 2.52 -10.18
C GLU A 58 -14.83 3.79 -10.65
N ASP A 59 -14.16 4.51 -9.76
CA ASP A 59 -13.41 5.72 -10.08
C ASP A 59 -11.90 5.47 -10.01
N ASN A 60 -11.19 5.78 -11.05
CA ASN A 60 -9.77 5.53 -11.32
C ASN A 60 -8.74 5.91 -10.23
N LEU A 61 -9.14 6.50 -9.10
CA LEU A 61 -8.24 6.88 -8.01
C LEU A 61 -8.68 6.33 -6.64
N ILE A 62 -9.79 5.59 -6.58
CA ILE A 62 -10.32 5.08 -5.32
C ILE A 62 -10.13 3.57 -5.25
N TRP A 63 -9.38 3.16 -4.24
CA TRP A 63 -9.03 1.77 -4.00
C TRP A 63 -9.63 1.28 -2.68
N THR A 64 -10.19 0.09 -2.69
CA THR A 64 -10.45 -0.69 -1.48
C THR A 64 -9.20 -1.47 -1.15
N ILE A 65 -8.75 -1.39 0.10
CA ILE A 65 -7.56 -2.12 0.55
C ILE A 65 -8.01 -3.28 1.42
N SER A 66 -7.59 -4.48 1.07
CA SER A 66 -7.88 -5.69 1.84
C SER A 66 -7.23 -5.63 3.24
N GLN A 67 -7.70 -6.47 4.14
CA GLN A 67 -6.95 -6.74 5.36
C GLN A 67 -5.63 -7.42 4.98
N GLY A 68 -4.52 -6.82 5.38
CA GLY A 68 -3.21 -7.36 5.04
C GLY A 68 -2.86 -8.62 5.83
N THR A 69 -1.98 -9.40 5.24
CA THR A 69 -1.47 -10.65 5.82
C THR A 69 0.05 -10.64 5.89
N LEU A 70 0.58 -11.22 6.97
CA LEU A 70 2.01 -11.51 7.09
C LEU A 70 2.28 -12.87 6.46
N ARG A 71 3.26 -12.93 5.58
CA ARG A 71 3.65 -14.15 4.86
C ARG A 71 5.14 -14.15 4.57
N THR A 72 5.72 -15.33 4.44
CA THR A 72 7.03 -15.48 3.80
C THR A 72 6.91 -15.20 2.30
N PRO A 73 8.00 -14.82 1.60
CA PRO A 73 7.96 -14.62 0.14
C PRO A 73 7.42 -15.81 -0.65
N ASN A 74 7.74 -17.03 -0.22
CA ASN A 74 7.27 -18.27 -0.88
C ASN A 74 5.75 -18.47 -0.71
N GLU A 75 5.24 -18.36 0.52
CA GLU A 75 3.80 -18.45 0.79
C GLU A 75 3.02 -17.36 0.06
N TRP A 76 3.54 -16.14 0.03
CA TRP A 76 2.93 -15.05 -0.71
C TRP A 76 2.85 -15.36 -2.22
N ARG A 77 3.94 -15.86 -2.80
CA ARG A 77 3.99 -16.24 -4.21
C ARG A 77 2.89 -17.23 -4.61
N GLU A 78 2.65 -18.24 -3.79
CA GLU A 78 1.65 -19.30 -4.06
C GLU A 78 0.22 -18.74 -4.12
N THR A 79 -0.01 -17.54 -3.60
CA THR A 79 -1.34 -16.91 -3.59
C THR A 79 -1.56 -15.98 -4.78
N LEU A 80 -0.54 -15.68 -5.57
CA LEU A 80 -0.65 -14.73 -6.67
C LEU A 80 -1.26 -15.37 -7.92
N PRO A 81 -2.21 -14.68 -8.56
CA PRO A 81 -2.67 -15.08 -9.88
C PRO A 81 -1.57 -14.84 -10.93
N PRO A 82 -1.61 -15.57 -12.05
CA PRO A 82 -0.72 -15.31 -13.19
C PRO A 82 -0.81 -13.85 -13.64
N ASN A 83 0.32 -13.24 -13.99
CA ASN A 83 0.44 -11.84 -14.42
C ASN A 83 -0.06 -10.82 -13.38
N ALA A 84 0.02 -11.14 -12.09
CA ALA A 84 -0.31 -10.19 -11.04
C ALA A 84 0.57 -8.94 -11.16
N LEU A 85 -0.04 -7.76 -11.08
CA LEU A 85 0.70 -6.50 -10.95
C LEU A 85 1.08 -6.31 -9.48
N VAL A 86 2.37 -6.24 -9.22
CA VAL A 86 2.93 -6.15 -7.86
C VAL A 86 3.73 -4.87 -7.70
N THR A 87 3.56 -4.18 -6.60
CA THR A 87 4.32 -2.96 -6.27
C THR A 87 4.61 -2.88 -4.77
N GLY A 88 5.42 -1.91 -4.38
CA GLY A 88 5.66 -1.58 -2.99
C GLY A 88 7.11 -1.74 -2.54
N PRO A 89 7.46 -1.13 -1.40
CA PRO A 89 8.83 -1.13 -0.90
C PRO A 89 9.37 -2.51 -0.53
N GLY A 90 8.51 -3.51 -0.31
CA GLY A 90 8.92 -4.89 -0.11
C GLY A 90 9.71 -5.47 -1.29
N LEU A 91 9.50 -4.97 -2.51
CA LEU A 91 10.29 -5.34 -3.68
C LEU A 91 11.78 -4.99 -3.54
N ALA A 92 12.10 -3.90 -2.86
CA ALA A 92 13.49 -3.48 -2.67
C ALA A 92 14.22 -4.30 -1.61
N THR A 93 13.53 -4.69 -0.54
CA THR A 93 14.13 -5.38 0.61
C THR A 93 14.23 -6.89 0.42
N GLN A 94 13.37 -7.46 -0.41
CA GLN A 94 13.33 -8.89 -0.73
C GLN A 94 13.84 -9.17 -2.15
N HIS A 95 14.71 -8.29 -2.67
CA HIS A 95 15.16 -8.28 -4.06
C HIS A 95 15.58 -9.67 -4.56
N ASP A 96 16.44 -10.37 -3.84
CA ASP A 96 17.00 -11.66 -4.28
C ASP A 96 15.93 -12.77 -4.32
N SER A 97 14.98 -12.75 -3.39
CA SER A 97 13.89 -13.73 -3.33
C SER A 97 12.79 -13.46 -4.36
N ILE A 98 12.56 -12.19 -4.68
CA ILE A 98 11.49 -11.75 -5.59
C ILE A 98 12.01 -11.65 -7.02
N GLN A 99 13.29 -11.31 -7.24
CA GLN A 99 13.87 -11.17 -8.58
C GLN A 99 13.72 -12.46 -9.41
N GLN A 100 13.95 -13.61 -8.81
CA GLN A 100 13.74 -14.89 -9.48
C GLN A 100 12.28 -15.12 -9.92
N LEU A 101 11.33 -14.46 -9.26
CA LEU A 101 9.91 -14.51 -9.56
C LEU A 101 9.52 -13.53 -10.66
N VAL A 102 10.15 -12.37 -10.68
CA VAL A 102 9.95 -11.33 -11.70
C VAL A 102 10.55 -11.78 -13.04
N ASP A 103 11.70 -12.46 -13.01
CA ASP A 103 12.41 -12.92 -14.21
C ASP A 103 11.77 -14.15 -14.87
N ALA A 104 10.87 -14.84 -14.16
CA ALA A 104 10.16 -15.98 -14.74
C ALA A 104 9.04 -15.50 -15.69
N PRO A 105 9.02 -15.93 -16.96
CA PRO A 105 8.04 -15.45 -17.93
C PRO A 105 6.59 -15.66 -17.48
N GLY A 106 5.78 -14.60 -17.55
CA GLY A 106 4.33 -14.67 -17.29
C GLY A 106 3.95 -14.79 -15.80
N THR A 107 4.88 -14.52 -14.87
CA THR A 107 4.60 -14.71 -13.45
C THR A 107 4.14 -13.42 -12.77
N LEU A 108 4.85 -12.32 -12.94
CA LEU A 108 4.54 -11.04 -12.30
C LEU A 108 4.80 -9.87 -13.26
N GLU A 109 4.02 -8.81 -13.10
CA GLU A 109 4.29 -7.51 -13.69
C GLU A 109 4.70 -6.55 -12.58
N VAL A 110 5.82 -5.87 -12.75
CA VAL A 110 6.40 -4.99 -11.73
C VAL A 110 6.75 -3.65 -12.39
N PRO A 111 6.23 -2.53 -11.87
CA PRO A 111 6.59 -1.21 -12.37
C PRO A 111 8.04 -0.87 -12.03
N THR A 112 8.57 0.22 -12.60
CA THR A 112 9.90 0.72 -12.25
C THR A 112 10.03 1.00 -10.75
N SER A 113 11.23 0.90 -10.22
CA SER A 113 11.51 1.14 -8.79
C SER A 113 11.06 2.53 -8.29
N ALA A 114 10.85 3.47 -9.21
CA ALA A 114 10.30 4.77 -8.91
C ALA A 114 8.83 4.73 -8.43
N ALA A 115 8.08 3.68 -8.75
CA ALA A 115 6.70 3.48 -8.31
C ALA A 115 6.58 2.63 -7.03
N TRP A 116 7.68 2.14 -6.47
CA TRP A 116 7.66 1.33 -5.24
C TRP A 116 7.52 2.14 -3.95
N TYR A 117 7.65 3.46 -4.04
CA TYR A 117 7.52 4.37 -2.89
C TYR A 117 6.41 5.40 -3.16
N PRO A 118 5.61 5.74 -2.14
CA PRO A 118 4.51 6.69 -2.33
C PRO A 118 5.05 8.09 -2.62
N ARG A 119 4.49 8.72 -3.64
CA ARG A 119 4.82 10.11 -4.02
C ARG A 119 3.76 11.06 -3.48
N ALA A 120 4.19 12.19 -2.93
CA ALA A 120 3.31 13.23 -2.41
C ALA A 120 2.28 13.70 -3.46
N ARG A 121 2.70 13.82 -4.73
CA ARG A 121 1.82 14.16 -5.85
C ARG A 121 0.64 13.19 -5.98
N THR A 122 0.91 11.88 -5.89
CA THR A 122 -0.14 10.85 -5.99
C THR A 122 -1.06 10.90 -4.78
N ALA A 123 -0.50 11.03 -3.58
CA ALA A 123 -1.28 11.18 -2.35
C ALA A 123 -2.19 12.41 -2.40
N SER A 124 -1.69 13.55 -2.91
CA SER A 124 -2.47 14.79 -3.08
C SER A 124 -3.61 14.61 -4.09
N ALA A 125 -3.37 13.95 -5.21
CA ALA A 125 -4.41 13.71 -6.22
C ALA A 125 -5.54 12.82 -5.67
N ILE A 126 -5.19 11.72 -4.99
CA ILE A 126 -6.17 10.83 -4.34
C ILE A 126 -6.90 11.60 -3.21
N GLY A 127 -6.17 12.36 -2.40
CA GLY A 127 -6.74 13.15 -1.32
C GLY A 127 -7.72 14.21 -1.82
N LEU A 128 -7.39 14.90 -2.91
CA LEU A 128 -8.28 15.89 -3.54
C LEU A 128 -9.56 15.22 -4.07
N ALA A 129 -9.45 14.12 -4.80
CA ALA A 129 -10.60 13.38 -5.31
C ALA A 129 -11.51 12.87 -4.17
N ALA A 130 -10.93 12.44 -3.05
CA ALA A 130 -11.68 12.04 -1.87
C ALA A 130 -12.36 13.23 -1.18
N PHE A 131 -11.68 14.37 -1.08
CA PHE A 131 -12.22 15.62 -0.54
C PHE A 131 -13.43 16.10 -1.33
N GLU A 132 -13.34 16.14 -2.66
CA GLU A 132 -14.42 16.57 -3.55
C GLU A 132 -15.68 15.67 -3.43
N LYS A 133 -15.49 14.41 -3.04
CA LYS A 133 -16.57 13.46 -2.75
C LYS A 133 -17.05 13.49 -1.29
N GLY A 134 -16.57 14.43 -0.48
CA GLY A 134 -16.92 14.56 0.93
C GLY A 134 -16.37 13.44 1.82
N ARG A 135 -15.39 12.67 1.36
CA ARG A 135 -14.75 11.59 2.15
C ARG A 135 -13.69 12.17 3.09
N LEU A 136 -14.16 12.81 4.15
CA LEU A 136 -13.28 13.43 5.15
C LEU A 136 -12.94 12.43 6.26
N THR A 137 -11.79 12.65 6.88
CA THR A 137 -11.36 11.90 8.06
C THR A 137 -11.30 12.83 9.25
N SER A 138 -11.99 12.50 10.33
CA SER A 138 -11.86 13.31 11.53
C SER A 138 -10.45 13.18 12.11
N PRO A 139 -9.87 14.26 12.68
CA PRO A 139 -8.55 14.17 13.33
C PRO A 139 -8.47 13.10 14.42
N ALA A 140 -9.57 12.82 15.12
CA ALA A 140 -9.64 11.79 16.14
C ALA A 140 -9.51 10.38 15.55
N GLN A 141 -10.11 10.14 14.39
CA GLN A 141 -10.13 8.83 13.72
C GLN A 141 -8.89 8.52 12.88
N LEU A 142 -8.16 9.54 12.45
CA LEU A 142 -6.94 9.30 11.67
C LEU A 142 -5.85 8.69 12.56
N THR A 143 -5.62 7.40 12.42
CA THR A 143 -4.57 6.66 13.12
C THR A 143 -3.65 5.99 12.12
N PRO A 144 -2.34 5.85 12.43
CA PRO A 144 -1.46 4.99 11.65
C PRO A 144 -1.96 3.54 11.71
N SER A 145 -1.93 2.85 10.58
CA SER A 145 -2.13 1.40 10.58
C SER A 145 -0.79 0.74 10.86
N TYR A 146 -0.62 0.21 12.07
CA TYR A 146 0.56 -0.59 12.42
C TYR A 146 0.36 -2.01 11.91
N LEU A 147 1.22 -2.43 11.00
CA LEU A 147 1.13 -3.71 10.32
C LEU A 147 1.55 -4.88 11.20
N ARG A 148 2.25 -4.59 12.29
CA ARG A 148 2.71 -5.56 13.28
C ARG A 148 2.56 -5.00 14.68
N ALA A 149 2.26 -5.87 15.64
CA ALA A 149 2.30 -5.52 17.05
C ALA A 149 3.70 -5.03 17.47
N SER A 150 3.77 -4.10 18.40
CA SER A 150 5.04 -3.62 18.91
C SER A 150 5.81 -4.76 19.60
N TYR A 151 7.14 -4.65 19.68
CA TYR A 151 7.97 -5.62 20.42
C TYR A 151 7.52 -5.84 21.87
N ALA A 152 6.91 -4.83 22.47
CA ALA A 152 6.39 -4.91 23.84
C ALA A 152 5.14 -5.80 23.94
N GLU A 153 4.28 -5.75 22.93
CA GLU A 153 3.07 -6.58 22.84
C GLU A 153 3.38 -8.03 22.46
N ASP A 154 4.40 -8.24 21.62
CA ASP A 154 4.85 -9.58 21.21
C ASP A 154 5.43 -10.39 22.38
N ARG A 155 6.07 -9.71 23.36
CA ARG A 155 6.60 -10.34 24.57
C ARG A 155 5.54 -10.64 25.64
N SER A 156 4.37 -10.10 25.53
CA SER A 156 3.28 -10.28 26.50
C SER A 156 2.28 -11.38 26.11
N ARG A 157 2.51 -12.06 24.99
CA ARG A 157 1.76 -13.28 24.65
C ARG A 157 2.42 -14.48 25.28
N PRO A 158 1.71 -15.22 26.16
CA PRO A 158 2.21 -16.43 26.80
C PRO A 158 2.54 -17.54 25.80
#